data_7545f58afb655ecfc595e64b2af5eb1b
#
_entry.id   7545f58afb655ecfc595e64b2af5eb1b
#
_cell.length_a   1.000
_cell.length_b   1.000
_cell.length_c   1.000
_cell.angle_alpha   90.00
_cell.angle_beta   90.00
_cell.angle_gamma   90.00
#
_symmetry.space_group_name_H-M   'P 1'
#
loop_
_entity.id
_entity.type
_entity.pdbx_description
1 polymer ?
#
loop_
_entity_poly.entity_id
_entity_poly.type
_entity_poly.pdbx_seq_one_letter_code
_entity_poly.pdbx_strand_id
1 'polypeptide(L)'
;TLYPEDTFNGRQTYLDRLSQEMVSAQANWYDTYNTYSPSELSILGEEGSTRSFHYSADGLVINLDQVKDLPAFELKCLAAFYGFPGLQSFVPRPEDSLRSFLNLPAYTLGWAGYILDEIGTRDLGNSLDYLYFARLQSSMALTDLKLHRNKWTSDEAVKYITENTPYASHRIRLMIRQIQQSPGYYAAAI
;
A
#
# COMPACT_ATOMS: atom_id res chain seq x y z
N THR A 1 -8.25 19.30 4.26
CA THR A 1 -7.63 18.68 5.45
C THR A 1 -6.63 17.62 5.00
N LEU A 2 -5.47 17.55 5.66
CA LEU A 2 -4.43 16.54 5.36
C LEU A 2 -4.88 15.12 5.70
N TYR A 3 -5.81 14.99 6.65
CA TYR A 3 -6.36 13.71 7.10
C TYR A 3 -7.89 13.73 6.97
N PRO A 4 -8.53 12.61 6.62
CA PRO A 4 -9.98 12.51 6.61
C PRO A 4 -10.55 12.63 8.03
N GLU A 5 -11.78 13.11 8.12
CA GLU A 5 -12.52 13.09 9.37
C GLU A 5 -13.00 11.67 9.70
N ASP A 6 -12.97 11.30 10.98
CA ASP A 6 -13.48 10.00 11.43
C ASP A 6 -15.02 10.05 11.60
N THR A 7 -15.69 10.34 10.49
CA THR A 7 -17.14 10.37 10.33
C THR A 7 -17.54 9.50 9.15
N PHE A 8 -18.78 9.08 9.07
CA PHE A 8 -19.29 8.33 7.93
C PHE A 8 -18.97 9.04 6.59
N ASN A 9 -19.26 10.34 6.51
CA ASN A 9 -18.98 11.11 5.30
C ASN A 9 -17.47 11.24 5.00
N GLY A 10 -16.65 11.43 6.03
CA GLY A 10 -15.20 11.51 5.88
C GLY A 10 -14.60 10.20 5.36
N ARG A 11 -15.05 9.07 5.91
CA ARG A 11 -14.66 7.72 5.47
C ARG A 11 -15.07 7.48 4.02
N GLN A 12 -16.34 7.78 3.66
CA GLN A 12 -16.81 7.62 2.29
C GLN A 12 -16.05 8.52 1.32
N THR A 13 -15.83 9.78 1.66
CA THR A 13 -15.04 10.72 0.85
C THR A 13 -13.62 10.20 0.59
N TYR A 14 -12.99 9.56 1.57
CA TYR A 14 -11.66 8.97 1.40
C TYR A 14 -11.69 7.81 0.40
N LEU A 15 -12.66 6.89 0.52
CA LEU A 15 -12.82 5.76 -0.41
C LEU A 15 -13.10 6.24 -1.84
N ASP A 16 -13.99 7.23 -2.00
CA ASP A 16 -14.33 7.79 -3.31
C ASP A 16 -13.11 8.45 -3.98
N ARG A 17 -12.32 9.20 -3.21
CA ARG A 17 -11.09 9.82 -3.72
C ARG A 17 -10.05 8.79 -4.11
N LEU A 18 -9.84 7.75 -3.30
CA LEU A 18 -8.92 6.67 -3.65
C LEU A 18 -9.37 5.95 -4.93
N SER A 19 -10.69 5.70 -5.07
CA SER A 19 -11.27 5.12 -6.29
C SER A 19 -10.98 5.99 -7.51
N GLN A 20 -11.17 7.31 -7.41
CA GLN A 20 -10.88 8.25 -8.50
C GLN A 20 -9.39 8.24 -8.89
N GLU A 21 -8.48 8.23 -7.91
CA GLU A 21 -7.04 8.15 -8.19
C GLU A 21 -6.67 6.82 -8.85
N MET A 22 -7.30 5.71 -8.46
CA MET A 22 -7.07 4.39 -9.11
C MET A 22 -7.56 4.37 -10.56
N VAL A 23 -8.74 4.92 -10.83
CA VAL A 23 -9.26 5.05 -12.21
C VAL A 23 -8.33 5.94 -13.05
N SER A 24 -7.85 7.05 -12.48
CA SER A 24 -6.91 7.94 -13.15
C SER A 24 -5.57 7.26 -13.44
N ALA A 25 -5.02 6.53 -12.47
CA ALA A 25 -3.78 5.77 -12.65
C ALA A 25 -3.94 4.72 -13.76
N GLN A 26 -5.04 3.97 -13.75
CA GLN A 26 -5.33 2.99 -14.79
C GLN A 26 -5.42 3.65 -16.17
N ALA A 27 -6.15 4.75 -16.31
CA ALA A 27 -6.30 5.46 -17.59
C ALA A 27 -4.94 5.97 -18.13
N ASN A 28 -4.09 6.50 -17.26
CA ASN A 28 -2.80 7.07 -17.64
C ASN A 28 -1.76 6.02 -18.03
N TRP A 29 -1.82 4.83 -17.43
CA TRP A 29 -0.76 3.83 -17.55
C TRP A 29 -1.18 2.58 -18.33
N TYR A 30 -2.45 2.46 -18.73
CA TYR A 30 -2.97 1.29 -19.42
C TYR A 30 -2.19 0.96 -20.69
N ASP A 31 -1.92 1.94 -21.55
CA ASP A 31 -1.21 1.72 -22.81
C ASP A 31 0.26 1.35 -22.62
N THR A 32 0.87 1.81 -21.54
CA THR A 32 2.28 1.52 -21.23
C THR A 32 2.47 0.10 -20.70
N TYR A 33 1.52 -0.38 -19.88
CA TYR A 33 1.63 -1.67 -19.19
C TYR A 33 0.56 -2.68 -19.63
N ASN A 34 0.06 -2.56 -20.85
CA ASN A 34 -1.07 -3.31 -21.45
C ASN A 34 -0.80 -4.83 -21.61
N THR A 35 -0.11 -5.47 -20.70
CA THR A 35 -0.02 -6.94 -20.68
C THR A 35 -1.23 -7.60 -20.07
N TYR A 36 -2.14 -6.83 -19.46
CA TYR A 36 -3.31 -7.31 -18.73
C TYR A 36 -4.42 -6.26 -18.72
N SER A 37 -5.63 -6.58 -19.19
CA SER A 37 -6.82 -5.79 -18.91
C SER A 37 -7.20 -6.03 -17.45
N PRO A 38 -7.02 -5.05 -16.52
CA PRO A 38 -7.40 -5.26 -15.14
C PRO A 38 -8.92 -5.46 -15.07
N SER A 39 -9.36 -6.40 -14.23
CA SER A 39 -10.76 -6.46 -13.82
C SER A 39 -11.11 -5.15 -13.10
N GLU A 40 -12.36 -4.74 -13.19
CA GLU A 40 -12.86 -3.61 -12.40
C GLU A 40 -12.51 -3.84 -10.93
N LEU A 41 -11.82 -2.86 -10.32
CA LEU A 41 -11.39 -2.95 -8.94
C LEU A 41 -12.42 -2.27 -8.04
N SER A 42 -13.09 -3.06 -7.21
CA SER A 42 -13.92 -2.52 -6.13
C SER A 42 -13.05 -2.08 -4.96
N ILE A 43 -13.38 -0.92 -4.35
CA ILE A 43 -12.76 -0.46 -3.11
C ILE A 43 -13.79 -0.60 -2.01
N LEU A 44 -13.43 -1.38 -1.00
CA LEU A 44 -14.31 -1.78 0.09
C LEU A 44 -13.78 -1.22 1.42
N GLY A 45 -14.67 -0.77 2.28
CA GLY A 45 -14.34 -0.39 3.65
C GLY A 45 -14.67 -1.52 4.62
N GLU A 46 -13.77 -1.85 5.54
CA GLU A 46 -13.97 -2.84 6.60
C GLU A 46 -13.55 -2.28 7.95
N GLU A 47 -14.31 -2.58 9.01
CA GLU A 47 -13.92 -2.30 10.38
C GLU A 47 -13.36 -3.57 11.04
N GLY A 48 -12.49 -3.40 12.05
CA GLY A 48 -11.90 -4.51 12.80
C GLY A 48 -10.76 -5.23 12.08
N SER A 49 -10.33 -4.78 10.92
CA SER A 49 -9.22 -5.40 10.19
C SER A 49 -7.88 -5.19 10.90
N THR A 50 -7.03 -6.22 10.89
CA THR A 50 -5.66 -6.13 11.39
C THR A 50 -4.69 -5.51 10.40
N ARG A 51 -5.10 -5.33 9.14
CA ARG A 51 -4.31 -4.76 8.05
C ARG A 51 -4.89 -3.43 7.60
N SER A 52 -4.03 -2.47 7.27
CA SER A 52 -4.49 -1.18 6.72
C SER A 52 -5.09 -1.33 5.33
N PHE A 53 -4.46 -2.16 4.50
CA PHE A 53 -4.86 -2.46 3.12
C PHE A 53 -4.61 -3.94 2.83
N HIS A 54 -5.56 -4.60 2.18
CA HIS A 54 -5.36 -5.95 1.67
C HIS A 54 -6.34 -6.24 0.53
N TYR A 55 -6.01 -7.24 -0.30
CA TYR A 55 -6.93 -7.74 -1.31
C TYR A 55 -7.80 -8.86 -0.75
N SER A 56 -9.09 -8.80 -1.05
CA SER A 56 -10.05 -9.89 -0.91
C SER A 56 -10.48 -10.39 -2.30
N ALA A 57 -11.36 -11.39 -2.34
CA ALA A 57 -11.97 -11.85 -3.58
C ALA A 57 -12.79 -10.75 -4.28
N ASP A 58 -13.34 -9.80 -3.51
CA ASP A 58 -14.27 -8.78 -3.99
C ASP A 58 -13.57 -7.44 -4.31
N GLY A 59 -12.30 -7.28 -3.97
CA GLY A 59 -11.55 -6.06 -4.26
C GLY A 59 -10.50 -5.67 -3.21
N LEU A 60 -10.06 -4.41 -3.26
CA LEU A 60 -9.14 -3.83 -2.29
C LEU A 60 -9.91 -3.37 -1.05
N VAL A 61 -9.56 -3.95 0.08
CA VAL A 61 -10.16 -3.64 1.38
C VAL A 61 -9.31 -2.63 2.13
N ILE A 62 -9.97 -1.59 2.65
CA ILE A 62 -9.39 -0.51 3.46
C ILE A 62 -9.92 -0.60 4.88
N ASN A 63 -9.03 -0.61 5.86
CA ASN A 63 -9.44 -0.58 7.26
C ASN A 63 -9.96 0.81 7.66
N LEU A 64 -11.27 0.90 7.89
CA LEU A 64 -11.95 2.14 8.23
C LEU A 64 -11.62 2.66 9.64
N ASP A 65 -11.19 1.79 10.56
CA ASP A 65 -10.76 2.23 11.91
C ASP A 65 -9.51 3.11 11.87
N GLN A 66 -8.78 3.05 10.75
CA GLN A 66 -7.53 3.78 10.55
C GLN A 66 -7.67 4.97 9.59
N VAL A 67 -8.84 5.22 9.03
CA VAL A 67 -9.03 6.27 8.02
C VAL A 67 -8.51 7.63 8.50
N LYS A 68 -8.72 7.98 9.76
CA LYS A 68 -8.18 9.21 10.36
C LYS A 68 -6.65 9.28 10.38
N ASP A 69 -5.96 8.14 10.29
CA ASP A 69 -4.50 8.03 10.27
C ASP A 69 -3.94 7.87 8.84
N LEU A 70 -4.81 7.87 7.82
CA LEU A 70 -4.45 7.75 6.42
C LEU A 70 -4.38 9.15 5.77
N PRO A 71 -3.18 9.69 5.52
CA PRO A 71 -3.07 11.03 4.97
C PRO A 71 -3.54 11.09 3.52
N ALA A 72 -4.25 12.16 3.17
CA ALA A 72 -4.75 12.35 1.81
C ALA A 72 -3.64 12.54 0.77
N PHE A 73 -2.43 12.93 1.19
CA PHE A 73 -1.31 13.11 0.29
C PHE A 73 -0.80 11.78 -0.31
N GLU A 74 -1.05 10.65 0.35
CA GLU A 74 -0.56 9.35 -0.16
C GLU A 74 -1.51 8.70 -1.18
N LEU A 75 -2.70 9.25 -1.45
CA LEU A 75 -3.72 8.62 -2.30
C LEU A 75 -3.20 8.22 -3.69
N LYS A 76 -2.42 9.09 -4.34
CA LYS A 76 -1.79 8.77 -5.64
C LYS A 76 -0.77 7.65 -5.55
N CYS A 77 0.03 7.64 -4.49
CA CYS A 77 1.01 6.57 -4.25
C CYS A 77 0.32 5.25 -3.93
N LEU A 78 -0.79 5.28 -3.15
CA LEU A 78 -1.62 4.10 -2.90
C LEU A 78 -2.25 3.57 -4.19
N ALA A 79 -2.75 4.47 -5.04
CA ALA A 79 -3.32 4.10 -6.33
C ALA A 79 -2.28 3.44 -7.26
N ALA A 80 -1.06 3.97 -7.29
CA ALA A 80 0.03 3.38 -8.06
C ALA A 80 0.47 2.03 -7.51
N PHE A 81 0.62 1.92 -6.19
CA PHE A 81 1.14 0.72 -5.53
C PHE A 81 0.11 -0.41 -5.46
N TYR A 82 -1.10 -0.11 -4.99
CA TYR A 82 -2.18 -1.11 -4.87
C TYR A 82 -3.01 -1.25 -6.15
N GLY A 83 -3.25 -0.17 -6.90
CA GLY A 83 -4.01 -0.18 -8.14
C GLY A 83 -3.23 -0.75 -9.33
N PHE A 84 -3.73 -0.48 -10.53
CA PHE A 84 -3.04 -0.81 -11.79
C PHE A 84 -2.07 0.34 -12.16
N PRO A 85 -0.84 0.00 -12.57
CA PRO A 85 -0.27 -1.32 -12.88
C PRO A 85 0.46 -2.00 -11.71
N GLY A 86 0.26 -1.56 -10.46
CA GLY A 86 0.88 -2.13 -9.27
C GLY A 86 0.32 -3.51 -8.88
N LEU A 87 -0.04 -3.69 -7.60
CA LEU A 87 -0.46 -4.99 -7.07
C LEU A 87 -1.73 -5.57 -7.71
N GLN A 88 -2.63 -4.72 -8.22
CA GLN A 88 -3.82 -5.18 -8.96
C GLN A 88 -3.47 -6.11 -10.12
N SER A 89 -2.31 -5.93 -10.75
CA SER A 89 -1.84 -6.79 -11.84
C SER A 89 -1.61 -8.25 -11.43
N PHE A 90 -1.54 -8.53 -10.12
CA PHE A 90 -1.32 -9.86 -9.57
C PHE A 90 -2.53 -10.45 -8.86
N VAL A 91 -3.66 -9.74 -8.84
CA VAL A 91 -4.91 -10.31 -8.30
C VAL A 91 -5.28 -11.53 -9.15
N PRO A 92 -5.38 -12.74 -8.56
CA PRO A 92 -5.67 -13.95 -9.29
C PRO A 92 -7.02 -13.86 -10.00
N ARG A 93 -7.09 -14.33 -11.24
CA ARG A 93 -8.34 -14.53 -11.94
C ARG A 93 -8.77 -15.99 -11.85
N PRO A 94 -10.05 -16.30 -11.97
CA PRO A 94 -10.54 -17.68 -11.94
C PRO A 94 -9.85 -18.62 -12.94
N GLU A 95 -9.39 -18.08 -14.08
CA GLU A 95 -8.67 -18.80 -15.12
C GLU A 95 -7.17 -19.00 -14.86
N ASP A 96 -6.59 -18.29 -13.89
CA ASP A 96 -5.14 -18.29 -13.61
C ASP A 96 -4.76 -19.40 -12.62
N SER A 97 -4.90 -20.67 -12.99
CA SER A 97 -4.67 -21.80 -12.07
C SER A 97 -3.26 -21.89 -11.48
N LEU A 98 -2.21 -21.45 -12.19
CA LEU A 98 -0.84 -21.48 -11.70
C LEU A 98 -0.46 -20.22 -10.91
N ARG A 99 -0.92 -19.04 -11.31
CA ARG A 99 -0.62 -17.76 -10.61
C ARG A 99 -1.24 -17.70 -9.23
N SER A 100 -2.40 -18.32 -9.01
CA SER A 100 -3.02 -18.37 -7.68
C SER A 100 -2.19 -19.09 -6.63
N PHE A 101 -1.30 -20.00 -7.06
CA PHE A 101 -0.39 -20.75 -6.18
C PHE A 101 0.96 -20.06 -5.96
N LEU A 102 1.37 -19.15 -6.86
CA LEU A 102 2.68 -18.52 -6.81
C LEU A 102 2.60 -17.11 -6.20
N ASN A 103 2.32 -17.04 -4.90
CA ASN A 103 2.46 -15.79 -4.17
C ASN A 103 3.93 -15.60 -3.77
N LEU A 104 4.70 -14.94 -4.63
CA LEU A 104 6.10 -14.59 -4.40
C LEU A 104 6.21 -13.11 -4.00
N PRO A 105 6.28 -12.77 -2.71
CA PRO A 105 6.33 -11.37 -2.25
C PRO A 105 7.44 -10.55 -2.92
N ALA A 106 8.62 -11.15 -3.13
CA ALA A 106 9.71 -10.50 -3.84
C ALA A 106 9.33 -10.02 -5.25
N TYR A 107 8.51 -10.80 -5.96
CA TYR A 107 8.04 -10.44 -7.29
C TYR A 107 6.89 -9.44 -7.24
N THR A 108 5.86 -9.69 -6.45
CA THR A 108 4.65 -8.84 -6.43
C THR A 108 4.93 -7.48 -5.79
N LEU A 109 5.59 -7.45 -4.63
CA LEU A 109 5.94 -6.19 -3.96
C LEU A 109 7.08 -5.46 -4.68
N GLY A 110 8.07 -6.20 -5.22
CA GLY A 110 9.14 -5.61 -6.01
C GLY A 110 8.61 -4.92 -7.27
N TRP A 111 7.64 -5.54 -7.96
CA TRP A 111 6.94 -4.91 -9.07
C TRP A 111 6.18 -3.65 -8.64
N ALA A 112 5.38 -3.74 -7.58
CA ALA A 112 4.63 -2.57 -7.08
C ALA A 112 5.55 -1.43 -6.64
N GLY A 113 6.72 -1.75 -6.07
CA GLY A 113 7.77 -0.78 -5.75
C GLY A 113 8.37 -0.15 -7.00
N TYR A 114 8.68 -0.95 -8.03
CA TYR A 114 9.16 -0.46 -9.32
C TYR A 114 8.14 0.48 -9.98
N ILE A 115 6.87 0.11 -10.01
CA ILE A 115 5.79 0.95 -10.56
C ILE A 115 5.66 2.25 -9.78
N LEU A 116 5.73 2.19 -8.45
CA LEU A 116 5.70 3.39 -7.62
C LEU A 116 6.88 4.34 -7.95
N ASP A 117 8.08 3.80 -8.18
CA ASP A 117 9.25 4.58 -8.55
C ASP A 117 9.10 5.22 -9.94
N GLU A 118 8.65 4.46 -10.93
CA GLU A 118 8.38 4.95 -12.28
C GLU A 118 7.34 6.09 -12.28
N ILE A 119 6.20 5.89 -11.61
CA ILE A 119 5.14 6.91 -11.50
C ILE A 119 5.62 8.09 -10.65
N GLY A 120 6.33 7.81 -9.55
CA GLY A 120 6.87 8.83 -8.67
C GLY A 120 7.81 9.78 -9.38
N THR A 121 8.67 9.26 -10.26
CA THR A 121 9.65 10.07 -11.01
C THR A 121 9.02 10.78 -12.20
N ARG A 122 8.09 10.17 -12.93
CA ARG A 122 7.49 10.72 -14.15
C ARG A 122 6.31 11.64 -13.87
N ASP A 123 5.34 11.17 -13.10
CA ASP A 123 4.07 11.88 -12.91
C ASP A 123 4.03 12.72 -11.65
N LEU A 124 4.65 12.26 -10.58
CA LEU A 124 4.65 12.98 -9.30
C LEU A 124 5.86 13.91 -9.15
N GLY A 125 6.79 13.91 -10.10
CA GLY A 125 7.93 14.82 -10.15
C GLY A 125 8.79 14.79 -8.88
N ASN A 126 8.96 13.62 -8.26
CA ASN A 126 9.61 13.47 -6.95
C ASN A 126 8.98 14.34 -5.86
N SER A 127 7.64 14.48 -5.88
CA SER A 127 6.90 15.22 -4.86
C SER A 127 7.19 14.72 -3.45
N LEU A 128 6.98 15.55 -2.44
CA LEU A 128 7.12 15.15 -1.04
C LEU A 128 6.22 13.96 -0.69
N ASP A 129 5.05 13.86 -1.30
CA ASP A 129 4.09 12.78 -1.12
C ASP A 129 4.70 11.43 -1.52
N TYR A 130 5.31 11.39 -2.72
CA TYR A 130 6.05 10.22 -3.20
C TYR A 130 7.24 9.90 -2.30
N LEU A 131 8.06 10.90 -1.97
CA LEU A 131 9.26 10.68 -1.14
C LEU A 131 8.92 10.15 0.25
N TYR A 132 7.84 10.63 0.88
CA TYR A 132 7.38 10.10 2.16
C TYR A 132 6.87 8.67 2.05
N PHE A 133 6.12 8.34 1.00
CA PHE A 133 5.63 6.99 0.80
C PHE A 133 6.77 6.01 0.49
N ALA A 134 7.70 6.35 -0.37
CA ALA A 134 8.89 5.56 -0.68
C ALA A 134 9.77 5.35 0.56
N ARG A 135 9.93 6.41 1.38
CA ARG A 135 10.63 6.30 2.67
C ARG A 135 9.94 5.37 3.64
N LEU A 136 8.59 5.38 3.69
CA LEU A 136 7.84 4.42 4.51
C LEU A 136 8.12 2.99 4.07
N GLN A 137 8.04 2.68 2.76
CA GLN A 137 8.32 1.34 2.23
C GLN A 137 9.73 0.86 2.59
N SER A 138 10.73 1.69 2.37
CA SER A 138 12.12 1.38 2.72
C SER A 138 12.31 1.19 4.23
N SER A 139 11.62 1.99 5.05
CA SER A 139 11.66 1.86 6.51
C SER A 139 11.01 0.58 6.99
N MET A 140 9.92 0.13 6.36
CA MET A 140 9.27 -1.14 6.67
C MET A 140 10.17 -2.33 6.34
N ALA A 141 10.85 -2.30 5.20
CA ALA A 141 11.77 -3.36 4.82
C ALA A 141 13.00 -3.44 5.76
N LEU A 142 13.58 -2.29 6.12
CA LEU A 142 14.66 -2.24 7.13
C LEU A 142 14.17 -2.78 8.48
N THR A 143 12.96 -2.40 8.89
CA THR A 143 12.35 -2.84 10.14
C THR A 143 12.12 -4.35 10.15
N ASP A 144 11.63 -4.92 9.05
CA ASP A 144 11.46 -6.36 8.89
C ASP A 144 12.79 -7.10 9.14
N LEU A 145 13.87 -6.67 8.50
CA LEU A 145 15.20 -7.22 8.72
C LEU A 145 15.69 -7.09 10.17
N LYS A 146 15.46 -5.92 10.78
CA LYS A 146 15.96 -5.64 12.13
C LYS A 146 15.19 -6.39 13.21
N LEU A 147 13.87 -6.47 13.10
CA LEU A 147 13.02 -7.24 14.02
C LEU A 147 13.35 -8.74 13.99
N HIS A 148 13.39 -9.33 12.79
CA HIS A 148 13.59 -10.77 12.66
C HIS A 148 15.04 -11.24 12.86
N ARG A 149 15.99 -10.31 12.91
CA ARG A 149 17.37 -10.56 13.37
C ARG A 149 17.58 -10.25 14.85
N ASN A 150 16.50 -9.99 15.60
CA ASN A 150 16.55 -9.61 17.03
C ASN A 150 17.48 -8.42 17.32
N LYS A 151 17.51 -7.44 16.40
CA LYS A 151 18.29 -6.21 16.54
C LYS A 151 17.47 -5.04 17.06
N TRP A 152 16.17 -5.10 16.88
CA TRP A 152 15.22 -4.11 17.37
C TRP A 152 14.06 -4.79 18.11
N THR A 153 13.56 -4.09 19.11
CA THR A 153 12.25 -4.32 19.72
C THR A 153 11.16 -3.65 18.88
N SER A 154 9.91 -4.00 19.11
CA SER A 154 8.77 -3.33 18.45
C SER A 154 8.73 -1.83 18.73
N ASP A 155 9.07 -1.41 19.95
CA ASP A 155 9.05 0.00 20.32
C ASP A 155 10.18 0.80 19.63
N GLU A 156 11.36 0.22 19.49
CA GLU A 156 12.45 0.81 18.71
C GLU A 156 12.07 0.95 17.22
N ALA A 157 11.40 -0.05 16.66
CA ALA A 157 10.91 -0.02 15.30
C ALA A 157 9.85 1.08 15.09
N VAL A 158 8.87 1.17 15.99
CA VAL A 158 7.85 2.24 15.97
C VAL A 158 8.52 3.61 16.08
N LYS A 159 9.43 3.78 17.02
CA LYS A 159 10.17 5.03 17.22
C LYS A 159 10.92 5.44 15.95
N TYR A 160 11.67 4.49 15.36
CA TYR A 160 12.44 4.77 14.13
C TYR A 160 11.54 5.27 12.99
N ILE A 161 10.42 4.57 12.70
CA ILE A 161 9.56 4.97 11.59
C ILE A 161 8.86 6.30 11.90
N THR A 162 8.38 6.50 13.12
CA THR A 162 7.68 7.73 13.52
C THR A 162 8.59 8.96 13.48
N GLU A 163 9.88 8.81 13.84
CA GLU A 163 10.86 9.91 13.79
C GLU A 163 11.31 10.22 12.35
N ASN A 164 11.17 9.29 11.42
CA ASN A 164 11.66 9.41 10.06
C ASN A 164 10.55 9.59 9.00
N THR A 165 9.29 9.54 9.38
CA THR A 165 8.15 9.68 8.46
C THR A 165 7.03 10.51 9.10
N PRO A 166 6.15 11.14 8.32
CA PRO A 166 5.03 11.93 8.86
C PRO A 166 3.82 11.09 9.26
N TYR A 167 3.94 9.77 9.34
CA TYR A 167 2.81 8.89 9.60
C TYR A 167 2.48 8.77 11.09
N ALA A 168 1.18 8.62 11.38
CA ALA A 168 0.68 8.49 12.74
C ALA A 168 1.22 7.22 13.43
N SER A 169 1.64 7.36 14.69
CA SER A 169 2.24 6.25 15.46
C SER A 169 1.29 5.05 15.63
N HIS A 170 -0.03 5.29 15.69
CA HIS A 170 -1.04 4.22 15.75
C HIS A 170 -1.00 3.34 14.51
N ARG A 171 -0.99 3.97 13.31
CA ARG A 171 -0.84 3.25 12.03
C ARG A 171 0.47 2.46 11.99
N ILE A 172 1.58 3.08 12.40
CA ILE A 172 2.89 2.42 12.42
C ILE A 172 2.89 1.18 13.33
N ARG A 173 2.25 1.25 14.51
CA ARG A 173 2.13 0.08 15.40
C ARG A 173 1.40 -1.09 14.74
N LEU A 174 0.37 -0.83 13.96
CA LEU A 174 -0.34 -1.87 13.20
C LEU A 174 0.54 -2.48 12.11
N MET A 175 1.28 -1.64 11.38
CA MET A 175 2.24 -2.11 10.37
C MET A 175 3.36 -2.97 11.00
N ILE A 176 3.88 -2.60 12.18
CA ILE A 176 4.86 -3.40 12.90
C ILE A 176 4.30 -4.79 13.28
N ARG A 177 3.04 -4.86 13.70
CA ARG A 177 2.39 -6.16 13.98
C ARG A 177 2.30 -7.02 12.72
N GLN A 178 1.99 -6.44 11.57
CA GLN A 178 1.97 -7.16 10.28
C GLN A 178 3.38 -7.69 9.92
N ILE A 179 4.41 -6.86 10.09
CA ILE A 179 5.80 -7.26 9.88
C ILE A 179 6.16 -8.47 10.75
N GLN A 180 5.80 -8.44 12.04
CA GLN A 180 6.08 -9.55 12.96
C GLN A 180 5.39 -10.86 12.57
N GLN A 181 4.21 -10.78 11.94
CA GLN A 181 3.45 -11.95 11.48
C GLN A 181 3.95 -12.52 10.14
N SER A 182 4.74 -11.76 9.38
CA SER A 182 5.15 -12.13 8.02
C SER A 182 6.65 -11.84 7.81
N PRO A 183 7.54 -12.64 8.44
CA PRO A 183 8.98 -12.44 8.34
C PRO A 183 9.49 -12.42 6.90
N GLY A 184 10.27 -11.41 6.55
CA GLY A 184 10.88 -11.26 5.23
C GLY A 184 9.93 -10.75 4.14
N TYR A 185 8.64 -10.53 4.43
CA TYR A 185 7.66 -10.11 3.44
C TYR A 185 8.00 -8.73 2.86
N TYR A 186 8.29 -7.76 3.72
CA TYR A 186 8.64 -6.39 3.26
C TYR A 186 10.10 -6.29 2.82
N ALA A 187 11.00 -7.05 3.44
CA ALA A 187 12.40 -7.10 3.04
C ALA A 187 12.60 -7.70 1.65
N ALA A 188 11.68 -8.54 1.18
CA ALA A 188 11.73 -9.14 -0.16
C ALA A 188 11.40 -8.16 -1.30
N ALA A 189 10.92 -6.94 -0.99
CA ALA A 189 10.51 -5.93 -1.96
C ALA A 189 11.64 -4.97 -2.39
N ILE A 190 12.86 -5.11 -1.81
CA ILE A 190 13.99 -4.20 -2.05
C ILE A 190 15.08 -4.91 -2.85
#